data_d6df794d3ef8ba1db5469607de416349
#
_entry.id   d6df794d3ef8ba1db5469607de416349
#
_cell.length_a   1.000
_cell.length_b   1.000
_cell.length_c   1.000
_cell.angle_alpha   90.00
_cell.angle_beta   90.00
_cell.angle_gamma   90.00
#
_symmetry.space_group_name_H-M   'P 1'
#
loop_
_entity.id
_entity.type
_entity.pdbx_description
1 polymer ?
#
loop_
_entity_poly.entity_id
_entity_poly.type
_entity_poly.pdbx_seq_one_letter_code
_entity_poly.pdbx_strand_id
1 'polypeptide(L)'
;MNTKSMGWMLALTLSLSVIWPTTVGAESTQVTRIQANTYVGDPGEMVESFDITVANPEKYQNLKASDFEITGNYDGYPLNEAEEIIQNEYEDDGIKLTITDHTIHMAVKPFKYPGGFKSAFAVTSKAYPELSFDDKNVNVVKTRTVDEFENGQFTGSNGANLSYQLKRSTSEEPKPLMVWLHGGGEVGTDGRSHLTANRGAVVWTESGYDTSVLAVQYPENYSFKIYDNPEQLAQMQAYFVAQYELIQKLVAEGEVDPNRIYLSGVSSGGGGAFRFLTQYPDLFAGAIIVAAKDTVADYTGSVEAFKKELKDIVDVPVWIMHAKNDPTTDSRTSSLAYQALTELGAKHVKMTLYDDAYMDSQRLYGGMKHWSWVPAFDNKEVLADLFQLSKGTSGEQDGGNIEHGTKPTEPVTRAQIALVLADKLNLPEVSESAYPYTDSAPEWARQAIATVTKAGLMKGVSNQMFASGEEVTRAQMAVIVDHILTSRGWNAAGESTVVLFKDLNDKHWAYEAVQNSAKAGIMSGMSKDQFESSKSVTGTQLELILQRLEQLPTN
;
A
#
# COMPACT_ATOMS: atom_id res chain seq x y z
N MET A 1 -32.80 -68.61 -30.51
CA MET A 1 -34.10 -69.14 -30.09
C MET A 1 -34.96 -68.00 -29.59
N ASN A 2 -36.09 -67.81 -30.25
CA ASN A 2 -37.31 -67.07 -29.90
C ASN A 2 -37.22 -65.58 -29.64
N THR A 3 -37.55 -64.72 -30.56
CA THR A 3 -38.83 -64.43 -31.33
C THR A 3 -39.94 -63.83 -30.44
N LYS A 4 -40.42 -62.68 -30.96
CA LYS A 4 -41.78 -62.07 -30.89
C LYS A 4 -41.91 -60.91 -29.84
N SER A 5 -42.60 -59.84 -30.11
CA SER A 5 -43.47 -59.46 -31.22
C SER A 5 -43.73 -57.98 -31.24
N MET A 6 -43.97 -57.52 -32.42
CA MET A 6 -44.39 -56.17 -32.84
C MET A 6 -45.83 -55.89 -32.38
N GLY A 7 -46.06 -54.71 -31.84
CA GLY A 7 -47.40 -54.16 -31.61
C GLY A 7 -47.51 -52.76 -32.15
N TRP A 8 -48.18 -52.57 -33.24
CA TRP A 8 -48.53 -51.25 -33.82
C TRP A 8 -49.74 -50.68 -33.08
N MET A 9 -49.62 -49.43 -32.65
CA MET A 9 -50.81 -48.62 -32.33
C MET A 9 -50.74 -47.30 -33.10
N LEU A 10 -51.73 -47.17 -34.03
CA LEU A 10 -52.06 -45.90 -34.68
C LEU A 10 -52.50 -44.89 -33.64
N ALA A 11 -51.88 -43.71 -33.64
CA ALA A 11 -52.39 -42.53 -32.94
C ALA A 11 -52.74 -41.47 -33.99
N LEU A 12 -54.00 -41.09 -34.01
CA LEU A 12 -54.57 -39.97 -34.78
C LEU A 12 -53.85 -38.70 -34.42
N THR A 13 -53.32 -37.98 -35.42
CA THR A 13 -52.86 -36.61 -35.29
C THR A 13 -54.05 -35.64 -35.40
N LEU A 14 -54.48 -35.11 -34.28
CA LEU A 14 -55.27 -33.85 -34.26
C LEU A 14 -54.28 -32.66 -34.39
N SER A 15 -54.33 -32.00 -35.53
CA SER A 15 -53.64 -30.70 -35.72
C SER A 15 -54.44 -29.59 -35.02
N LEU A 16 -53.99 -29.27 -33.81
CA LEU A 16 -54.36 -27.96 -33.20
C LEU A 16 -53.39 -26.90 -33.74
N SER A 17 -53.89 -26.02 -34.55
CA SER A 17 -53.24 -24.78 -34.94
C SER A 17 -53.14 -23.87 -33.70
N VAL A 18 -52.01 -23.87 -33.05
CA VAL A 18 -51.65 -22.89 -32.02
C VAL A 18 -51.30 -21.61 -32.78
N ILE A 19 -52.16 -20.62 -32.71
CA ILE A 19 -51.86 -19.23 -33.11
C ILE A 19 -50.84 -18.76 -32.10
N TRP A 20 -49.59 -18.60 -32.53
CA TRP A 20 -48.55 -17.93 -31.73
C TRP A 20 -48.95 -16.43 -31.68
N PRO A 21 -49.03 -15.82 -30.49
CA PRO A 21 -49.14 -14.40 -30.43
C PRO A 21 -47.88 -13.80 -31.06
N THR A 22 -48.13 -12.85 -31.97
CA THR A 22 -47.11 -12.01 -32.60
C THR A 22 -46.15 -11.52 -31.55
N THR A 23 -44.87 -11.67 -31.83
CA THR A 23 -43.74 -11.12 -31.12
C THR A 23 -44.02 -9.72 -30.59
N VAL A 24 -44.22 -9.61 -29.30
CA VAL A 24 -43.97 -8.38 -28.59
C VAL A 24 -42.49 -8.10 -28.82
N GLY A 25 -42.20 -6.98 -29.47
CA GLY A 25 -40.82 -6.56 -29.71
C GLY A 25 -40.06 -6.65 -28.41
N ALA A 26 -38.86 -7.23 -28.46
CA ALA A 26 -37.95 -7.22 -27.33
C ALA A 26 -37.87 -5.74 -26.89
N GLU A 27 -38.41 -5.42 -25.71
CA GLU A 27 -38.14 -4.12 -25.08
C GLU A 27 -36.62 -4.05 -25.00
N SER A 28 -36.05 -3.03 -25.64
CA SER A 28 -34.66 -2.71 -25.54
C SER A 28 -34.30 -2.69 -24.05
N THR A 29 -33.37 -3.52 -23.62
CA THR A 29 -32.96 -3.58 -22.23
C THR A 29 -32.67 -2.17 -21.76
N GLN A 30 -33.43 -1.67 -20.76
CA GLN A 30 -33.31 -0.31 -20.25
C GLN A 30 -31.90 -0.03 -19.71
N VAL A 31 -31.27 -1.05 -19.10
CA VAL A 31 -29.88 -1.05 -18.64
C VAL A 31 -29.02 -1.73 -19.70
N THR A 32 -28.00 -1.01 -20.18
CA THR A 32 -27.11 -1.49 -21.24
C THR A 32 -25.74 -1.93 -20.71
N ARG A 33 -25.32 -1.40 -19.57
CA ARG A 33 -24.02 -1.73 -18.94
C ARG A 33 -24.07 -1.44 -17.46
N ILE A 34 -23.41 -2.30 -16.67
CA ILE A 34 -23.14 -2.09 -15.26
C ILE A 34 -21.63 -2.22 -15.06
N GLN A 35 -21.01 -1.16 -14.56
CA GLN A 35 -19.60 -1.11 -14.19
C GLN A 35 -19.50 -0.96 -12.68
N ALA A 36 -18.74 -1.83 -12.03
CA ALA A 36 -18.31 -1.68 -10.66
C ALA A 36 -16.98 -0.90 -10.64
N ASN A 37 -16.91 0.16 -9.85
CA ASN A 37 -15.67 0.87 -9.56
C ASN A 37 -15.18 0.38 -8.21
N THR A 38 -13.94 -0.07 -8.16
CA THR A 38 -13.36 -0.74 -7.01
C THR A 38 -11.97 -0.16 -6.69
N TYR A 39 -11.51 -0.44 -5.49
CA TYR A 39 -10.13 -0.19 -5.06
C TYR A 39 -9.64 -1.36 -4.20
N VAL A 40 -8.35 -1.44 -3.92
CA VAL A 40 -7.80 -2.48 -3.03
C VAL A 40 -7.63 -1.91 -1.63
N GLY A 41 -8.49 -2.36 -0.72
CA GLY A 41 -8.41 -2.08 0.72
C GLY A 41 -7.67 -3.17 1.48
N ASP A 42 -7.63 -3.05 2.80
CA ASP A 42 -6.98 -4.04 3.67
C ASP A 42 -7.58 -5.45 3.52
N PRO A 43 -8.91 -5.63 3.41
CA PRO A 43 -9.51 -6.94 3.19
C PRO A 43 -9.47 -7.39 1.73
N GLY A 44 -8.87 -6.62 0.84
CA GLY A 44 -8.76 -6.87 -0.60
C GLY A 44 -9.64 -5.94 -1.44
N GLU A 45 -10.15 -6.42 -2.58
CA GLU A 45 -10.90 -5.59 -3.52
C GLU A 45 -12.25 -5.15 -2.96
N MET A 46 -12.51 -3.83 -2.94
CA MET A 46 -13.69 -3.19 -2.36
C MET A 46 -14.46 -2.42 -3.41
N VAL A 47 -15.77 -2.57 -3.45
CA VAL A 47 -16.66 -1.72 -4.27
C VAL A 47 -16.80 -0.36 -3.59
N GLU A 48 -16.64 0.72 -4.35
CA GLU A 48 -16.92 2.09 -3.89
C GLU A 48 -18.07 2.75 -4.66
N SER A 49 -18.35 2.29 -5.89
CA SER A 49 -19.49 2.80 -6.67
C SER A 49 -19.86 1.88 -7.84
N PHE A 50 -21.03 2.13 -8.41
CA PHE A 50 -21.46 1.54 -9.68
C PHE A 50 -21.81 2.64 -10.67
N ASP A 51 -21.45 2.43 -11.95
CA ASP A 51 -21.92 3.20 -13.08
C ASP A 51 -22.92 2.36 -13.90
N ILE A 52 -24.20 2.75 -13.85
CA ILE A 52 -25.28 2.05 -14.52
C ILE A 52 -25.65 2.85 -15.77
N THR A 53 -25.33 2.33 -16.97
CA THR A 53 -25.68 2.97 -18.23
C THR A 53 -27.09 2.60 -18.64
N VAL A 54 -27.92 3.61 -18.86
CA VAL A 54 -29.34 3.47 -19.19
C VAL A 54 -29.68 4.08 -20.55
N ALA A 55 -30.67 3.51 -21.23
CA ALA A 55 -31.10 3.97 -22.54
C ALA A 55 -31.85 5.33 -22.46
N ASN A 56 -32.67 5.50 -21.43
CA ASN A 56 -33.58 6.67 -21.26
C ASN A 56 -33.38 7.31 -19.89
N PRO A 57 -32.38 8.20 -19.70
CA PRO A 57 -32.05 8.78 -18.40
C PRO A 57 -33.20 9.67 -17.84
N GLU A 58 -34.02 10.27 -18.68
CA GLU A 58 -35.16 11.08 -18.27
C GLU A 58 -36.18 10.30 -17.42
N LYS A 59 -36.24 8.97 -17.56
CA LYS A 59 -37.09 8.10 -16.76
C LYS A 59 -36.72 8.13 -15.28
N TYR A 60 -35.46 8.42 -14.97
CA TYR A 60 -34.85 8.27 -13.63
C TYR A 60 -34.62 9.60 -12.90
N GLN A 61 -35.18 10.71 -13.38
CA GLN A 61 -34.99 12.05 -12.77
C GLN A 61 -35.47 12.15 -11.31
N ASN A 62 -36.40 11.27 -10.90
CA ASN A 62 -36.93 11.25 -9.53
C ASN A 62 -36.31 10.11 -8.67
N LEU A 63 -35.24 9.47 -9.16
CA LEU A 63 -34.57 8.39 -8.47
C LEU A 63 -33.97 8.89 -7.16
N LYS A 64 -34.14 8.09 -6.10
CA LYS A 64 -33.64 8.40 -4.76
C LYS A 64 -32.79 7.24 -4.24
N ALA A 65 -31.87 7.54 -3.34
CA ALA A 65 -31.07 6.53 -2.64
C ALA A 65 -31.96 5.48 -1.94
N SER A 66 -33.08 5.93 -1.34
CA SER A 66 -34.06 5.07 -0.67
C SER A 66 -34.81 4.09 -1.59
N ASP A 67 -34.67 4.23 -2.91
CA ASP A 67 -35.24 3.30 -3.89
C ASP A 67 -34.40 2.03 -4.02
N PHE A 68 -33.20 2.01 -3.45
CA PHE A 68 -32.26 0.90 -3.53
C PHE A 68 -31.99 0.25 -2.18
N GLU A 69 -31.74 -1.05 -2.24
CA GLU A 69 -31.27 -1.86 -1.13
C GLU A 69 -30.10 -2.73 -1.62
N ILE A 70 -28.99 -2.73 -0.89
CA ILE A 70 -27.83 -3.57 -1.18
C ILE A 70 -27.80 -4.69 -0.14
N THR A 71 -27.82 -5.92 -0.61
CA THR A 71 -27.75 -7.12 0.23
C THR A 71 -26.66 -8.04 -0.27
N GLY A 72 -26.18 -8.93 0.59
CA GLY A 72 -25.19 -9.90 0.18
C GLY A 72 -24.52 -10.59 1.36
N ASN A 73 -23.49 -11.34 1.05
CA ASN A 73 -22.65 -11.98 2.05
C ASN A 73 -21.18 -11.95 1.60
N TYR A 74 -20.30 -12.00 2.57
CA TYR A 74 -18.88 -12.22 2.37
C TYR A 74 -18.47 -13.44 3.19
N ASP A 75 -17.98 -14.47 2.51
CA ASP A 75 -17.57 -15.76 3.11
C ASP A 75 -18.63 -16.37 4.07
N GLY A 76 -19.91 -16.18 3.74
CA GLY A 76 -21.04 -16.66 4.54
C GLY A 76 -21.55 -15.71 5.62
N TYR A 77 -20.90 -14.58 5.83
CA TYR A 77 -21.38 -13.52 6.73
C TYR A 77 -22.23 -12.50 5.95
N PRO A 78 -23.37 -12.02 6.50
CA PRO A 78 -24.12 -10.93 5.89
C PRO A 78 -23.25 -9.68 5.68
N LEU A 79 -23.45 -8.94 4.58
CA LEU A 79 -22.68 -7.72 4.28
C LEU A 79 -22.76 -6.68 5.41
N ASN A 80 -23.90 -6.56 6.06
CA ASN A 80 -24.12 -5.67 7.20
C ASN A 80 -23.30 -6.06 8.45
N GLU A 81 -23.06 -7.35 8.68
CA GLU A 81 -22.18 -7.81 9.76
C GLU A 81 -20.70 -7.66 9.36
N ALA A 82 -20.37 -7.90 8.09
CA ALA A 82 -19.07 -7.59 7.54
C ALA A 82 -18.78 -6.08 7.55
N GLU A 83 -19.80 -5.26 7.37
CA GLU A 83 -19.71 -3.81 7.50
C GLU A 83 -19.19 -3.34 8.85
N GLU A 84 -19.62 -3.90 9.99
CA GLU A 84 -19.10 -3.51 11.30
C GLU A 84 -17.58 -3.72 11.43
N ILE A 85 -17.02 -4.64 10.67
CA ILE A 85 -15.59 -4.97 10.67
C ILE A 85 -14.80 -4.04 9.77
N ILE A 86 -15.41 -3.57 8.65
CA ILE A 86 -14.78 -2.69 7.66
C ILE A 86 -15.01 -1.19 7.99
N GLN A 87 -15.79 -0.88 8.99
CA GLN A 87 -16.65 0.29 9.19
C GLN A 87 -16.04 1.57 9.71
N ASN A 88 -14.81 1.91 9.67
CA ASN A 88 -14.41 3.20 10.28
C ASN A 88 -13.93 4.31 9.36
N GLU A 89 -14.12 4.22 8.07
CA GLU A 89 -13.67 5.26 7.15
C GLU A 89 -14.76 6.17 6.58
N TYR A 90 -16.05 5.82 6.75
CA TYR A 90 -17.15 6.58 6.15
C TYR A 90 -18.23 6.93 7.16
N GLU A 91 -18.37 8.22 7.44
CA GLU A 91 -19.42 8.77 8.34
C GLU A 91 -20.81 8.82 7.70
N ASP A 92 -20.95 8.53 6.39
CA ASP A 92 -22.20 8.65 5.64
C ASP A 92 -22.86 7.29 5.39
N ASP A 93 -24.00 7.09 6.02
CA ASP A 93 -24.85 5.90 5.91
C ASP A 93 -25.66 5.88 4.63
N GLY A 94 -25.08 5.91 3.46
CA GLY A 94 -26.01 5.91 2.36
C GLY A 94 -25.43 5.77 0.96
N ILE A 95 -26.33 5.35 0.09
CA ILE A 95 -26.17 5.42 -1.35
C ILE A 95 -26.28 6.89 -1.77
N LYS A 96 -25.30 7.39 -2.54
CA LYS A 96 -25.35 8.71 -3.17
C LYS A 96 -25.54 8.53 -4.68
N LEU A 97 -26.50 9.22 -5.26
CA LEU A 97 -26.82 9.11 -6.68
C LEU A 97 -26.49 10.42 -7.40
N THR A 98 -25.87 10.28 -8.56
CA THR A 98 -25.68 11.36 -9.52
C THR A 98 -26.06 10.84 -10.91
N ILE A 99 -26.88 11.59 -11.64
CA ILE A 99 -27.28 11.22 -13.00
C ILE A 99 -26.67 12.23 -13.96
N THR A 100 -25.84 11.75 -14.86
CA THR A 100 -25.19 12.54 -15.91
C THR A 100 -25.36 11.82 -17.25
N ASP A 101 -25.90 12.51 -18.24
CA ASP A 101 -26.16 11.94 -19.55
C ASP A 101 -26.93 10.60 -19.46
N HIS A 102 -26.34 9.52 -19.89
CA HIS A 102 -26.91 8.17 -19.87
C HIS A 102 -26.42 7.31 -18.69
N THR A 103 -25.75 7.90 -17.69
CA THR A 103 -25.16 7.16 -16.58
C THR A 103 -25.75 7.56 -15.24
N ILE A 104 -26.21 6.57 -14.48
CA ILE A 104 -26.53 6.70 -13.06
C ILE A 104 -25.27 6.26 -12.30
N HIS A 105 -24.59 7.22 -11.71
CA HIS A 105 -23.49 6.96 -10.79
C HIS A 105 -24.07 6.75 -9.39
N MET A 106 -23.81 5.56 -8.83
CA MET A 106 -24.25 5.13 -7.51
C MET A 106 -23.03 4.94 -6.62
N ALA A 107 -22.64 5.95 -5.85
CA ALA A 107 -21.64 5.78 -4.80
C ALA A 107 -22.25 5.01 -3.63
N VAL A 108 -21.52 4.06 -3.08
CA VAL A 108 -21.97 3.18 -2.01
C VAL A 108 -20.97 3.17 -0.88
N LYS A 109 -21.43 2.84 0.33
CA LYS A 109 -20.53 2.50 1.40
C LYS A 109 -19.70 1.29 0.96
N PRO A 110 -18.35 1.36 1.03
CA PRO A 110 -17.51 0.31 0.50
C PRO A 110 -17.81 -1.05 1.11
N PHE A 111 -17.89 -2.06 0.26
CA PHE A 111 -18.03 -3.44 0.66
C PHE A 111 -17.17 -4.35 -0.22
N LYS A 112 -16.87 -5.56 0.25
CA LYS A 112 -15.99 -6.51 -0.44
C LYS A 112 -16.58 -6.92 -1.79
N TYR A 113 -15.81 -6.74 -2.86
CA TYR A 113 -16.16 -7.29 -4.18
C TYR A 113 -15.99 -8.83 -4.17
N PRO A 114 -16.94 -9.60 -4.74
CA PRO A 114 -16.82 -11.05 -4.81
C PRO A 114 -15.61 -11.47 -5.63
N GLY A 115 -14.67 -12.15 -5.00
CA GLY A 115 -13.49 -12.66 -5.68
C GLY A 115 -12.84 -13.77 -4.85
N GLY A 116 -12.76 -14.98 -5.39
CA GLY A 116 -12.07 -16.11 -4.78
C GLY A 116 -12.74 -16.75 -3.55
N PHE A 117 -13.77 -16.13 -2.97
CA PHE A 117 -14.54 -16.61 -1.81
C PHE A 117 -16.02 -16.76 -2.16
N LYS A 118 -16.76 -17.46 -1.30
CA LYS A 118 -18.23 -17.60 -1.43
C LYS A 118 -18.94 -16.29 -1.07
N SER A 119 -18.68 -15.26 -1.84
CA SER A 119 -19.24 -13.94 -1.63
C SER A 119 -20.17 -13.60 -2.78
N ALA A 120 -21.25 -12.89 -2.50
CA ALA A 120 -22.20 -12.41 -3.48
C ALA A 120 -22.85 -11.12 -2.98
N PHE A 121 -23.24 -10.25 -3.89
CA PHE A 121 -24.08 -9.09 -3.56
C PHE A 121 -25.23 -8.97 -4.56
N ALA A 122 -26.27 -8.27 -4.14
CA ALA A 122 -27.36 -7.83 -5.01
C ALA A 122 -27.76 -6.40 -4.68
N VAL A 123 -27.95 -5.61 -5.72
CA VAL A 123 -28.55 -4.29 -5.67
C VAL A 123 -29.99 -4.43 -6.16
N THR A 124 -30.97 -4.11 -5.32
CA THR A 124 -32.38 -4.23 -5.65
C THR A 124 -33.06 -2.87 -5.62
N SER A 125 -33.91 -2.60 -6.62
CA SER A 125 -34.76 -1.42 -6.62
C SER A 125 -36.23 -1.83 -6.75
N LYS A 126 -37.03 -1.45 -5.75
CA LYS A 126 -38.49 -1.69 -5.76
C LYS A 126 -39.22 -0.71 -6.67
N ALA A 127 -38.72 0.52 -6.76
CA ALA A 127 -39.32 1.57 -7.59
C ALA A 127 -39.00 1.39 -9.08
N TYR A 128 -37.81 0.89 -9.39
CA TYR A 128 -37.30 0.68 -10.75
C TYR A 128 -36.66 -0.72 -10.86
N PRO A 129 -37.47 -1.79 -10.93
CA PRO A 129 -36.96 -3.17 -10.92
C PRO A 129 -35.92 -3.46 -11.99
N GLU A 130 -35.96 -2.76 -13.13
CA GLU A 130 -34.98 -2.88 -14.20
C GLU A 130 -33.58 -2.38 -13.86
N LEU A 131 -33.44 -1.59 -12.78
CA LEU A 131 -32.15 -1.16 -12.24
C LEU A 131 -31.59 -2.15 -11.21
N SER A 132 -32.28 -3.26 -10.95
CA SER A 132 -31.78 -4.29 -10.05
C SER A 132 -30.77 -5.17 -10.76
N PHE A 133 -29.71 -5.53 -10.05
CA PHE A 133 -28.62 -6.39 -10.56
C PHE A 133 -27.90 -7.12 -9.42
N ASP A 134 -27.11 -8.09 -9.77
CA ASP A 134 -26.23 -8.80 -8.84
C ASP A 134 -24.78 -8.82 -9.36
N ASP A 135 -23.89 -9.46 -8.62
CA ASP A 135 -22.47 -9.61 -8.99
C ASP A 135 -22.26 -10.24 -10.36
N LYS A 136 -23.20 -11.10 -10.84
CA LYS A 136 -23.12 -11.77 -12.14
C LYS A 136 -23.53 -10.88 -13.29
N ASN A 137 -24.25 -9.80 -13.01
CA ASN A 137 -24.69 -8.82 -14.00
C ASN A 137 -23.67 -7.70 -14.22
N VAL A 138 -22.63 -7.59 -13.40
CA VAL A 138 -21.56 -6.62 -13.59
C VAL A 138 -20.80 -6.94 -14.87
N ASN A 139 -20.82 -6.04 -15.83
CA ASN A 139 -20.18 -6.22 -17.13
C ASN A 139 -18.70 -5.87 -17.12
N VAL A 140 -18.34 -4.89 -16.29
CA VAL A 140 -16.97 -4.34 -16.18
C VAL A 140 -16.65 -4.06 -14.73
N VAL A 141 -15.45 -4.43 -14.32
CA VAL A 141 -14.86 -4.02 -13.06
C VAL A 141 -13.69 -3.11 -13.38
N LYS A 142 -13.68 -1.90 -12.82
CA LYS A 142 -12.56 -0.98 -12.87
C LYS A 142 -11.97 -0.83 -11.49
N THR A 143 -10.72 -1.21 -11.35
CA THR A 143 -10.03 -1.19 -10.06
C THR A 143 -8.92 -0.15 -10.08
N ARG A 144 -9.11 0.90 -9.30
CA ARG A 144 -8.12 1.96 -9.15
C ARG A 144 -6.74 1.37 -8.85
N THR A 145 -5.71 1.91 -9.44
CA THR A 145 -4.30 1.47 -9.38
C THR A 145 -4.05 0.11 -10.05
N VAL A 146 -4.92 -0.90 -9.85
CA VAL A 146 -4.74 -2.24 -10.44
C VAL A 146 -4.84 -2.20 -11.97
N ASP A 147 -5.76 -1.41 -12.51
CA ASP A 147 -5.94 -1.29 -13.96
C ASP A 147 -4.76 -0.57 -14.67
N GLU A 148 -3.83 -0.03 -13.90
CA GLU A 148 -2.59 0.56 -14.42
C GLU A 148 -1.47 -0.47 -14.60
N PHE A 149 -1.67 -1.71 -14.12
CA PHE A 149 -0.73 -2.80 -14.32
C PHE A 149 -0.88 -3.41 -15.71
N GLU A 150 0.22 -3.51 -16.41
CA GLU A 150 0.29 -4.18 -17.71
C GLU A 150 0.61 -5.66 -17.54
N ASN A 151 -0.14 -6.52 -18.25
CA ASN A 151 0.12 -7.94 -18.27
C ASN A 151 1.34 -8.28 -19.13
N GLY A 152 2.24 -9.10 -18.61
CA GLY A 152 3.42 -9.57 -19.32
C GLY A 152 3.66 -11.07 -19.16
N GLN A 153 4.43 -11.61 -20.09
CA GLN A 153 4.96 -12.97 -20.03
C GLN A 153 6.47 -12.92 -20.25
N PHE A 154 7.20 -13.70 -19.50
CA PHE A 154 8.64 -13.80 -19.63
C PHE A 154 9.09 -15.24 -19.49
N THR A 155 9.94 -15.71 -20.41
CA THR A 155 10.56 -17.02 -20.34
C THR A 155 12.03 -16.86 -19.99
N GLY A 156 12.42 -17.36 -18.81
CA GLY A 156 13.81 -17.35 -18.39
C GLY A 156 14.70 -18.27 -19.21
N SER A 157 16.01 -18.06 -19.15
CA SER A 157 17.02 -18.89 -19.82
C SER A 157 16.96 -20.37 -19.44
N ASN A 158 16.43 -20.65 -18.25
CA ASN A 158 16.17 -22.00 -17.71
C ASN A 158 14.84 -22.60 -18.14
N GLY A 159 14.06 -21.92 -18.99
CA GLY A 159 12.76 -22.36 -19.50
C GLY A 159 11.58 -22.12 -18.54
N ALA A 160 11.78 -21.49 -17.38
CA ALA A 160 10.68 -21.11 -16.51
C ALA A 160 9.86 -19.97 -17.13
N ASN A 161 8.54 -20.12 -17.17
CA ASN A 161 7.61 -19.14 -17.71
C ASN A 161 6.96 -18.35 -16.58
N LEU A 162 7.14 -17.03 -16.59
CA LEU A 162 6.50 -16.11 -15.66
C LEU A 162 5.30 -15.45 -16.33
N SER A 163 4.17 -15.43 -15.59
CA SER A 163 3.08 -14.47 -15.81
C SER A 163 3.27 -13.34 -14.80
N TYR A 164 3.36 -12.11 -15.26
CA TYR A 164 3.59 -10.98 -14.38
C TYR A 164 2.73 -9.78 -14.76
N GLN A 165 2.54 -8.92 -13.80
CA GLN A 165 1.92 -7.62 -13.95
C GLN A 165 2.95 -6.56 -13.55
N LEU A 166 3.10 -5.55 -14.39
CA LEU A 166 4.06 -4.47 -14.19
C LEU A 166 3.35 -3.12 -14.26
N LYS A 167 3.34 -2.40 -13.15
CA LYS A 167 3.01 -0.98 -13.15
C LYS A 167 4.29 -0.19 -13.31
N ARG A 168 4.37 0.60 -14.37
CA ARG A 168 5.55 1.45 -14.61
C ARG A 168 5.41 2.78 -13.91
N SER A 169 6.53 3.32 -13.45
CA SER A 169 6.63 4.74 -13.12
C SER A 169 6.35 5.60 -14.37
N THR A 170 5.81 6.78 -14.17
CA THR A 170 5.53 7.74 -15.25
C THR A 170 6.71 8.61 -15.62
N SER A 171 7.81 8.53 -14.88
CA SER A 171 9.05 9.31 -15.13
C SER A 171 9.87 8.72 -16.26
N GLU A 172 10.54 9.59 -17.01
CA GLU A 172 11.51 9.21 -18.05
C GLU A 172 12.87 8.73 -17.47
N GLU A 173 13.18 9.11 -16.22
CA GLU A 173 14.40 8.69 -15.54
C GLU A 173 14.25 7.32 -14.90
N PRO A 174 15.31 6.50 -14.80
CA PRO A 174 15.26 5.21 -14.11
C PRO A 174 14.77 5.35 -12.67
N LYS A 175 13.75 4.60 -12.30
CA LYS A 175 13.08 4.69 -11.01
C LYS A 175 13.24 3.45 -10.16
N PRO A 176 12.96 3.54 -8.87
CA PRO A 176 12.92 2.36 -8.02
C PRO A 176 12.00 1.28 -8.58
N LEU A 177 12.31 0.03 -8.29
CA LEU A 177 11.44 -1.11 -8.55
C LEU A 177 11.06 -1.77 -7.22
N MET A 178 9.78 -1.87 -6.95
CA MET A 178 9.26 -2.75 -5.92
C MET A 178 8.92 -4.11 -6.51
N VAL A 179 9.52 -5.17 -6.01
CA VAL A 179 9.19 -6.55 -6.34
C VAL A 179 8.24 -7.09 -5.28
N TRP A 180 7.03 -7.44 -5.70
CA TRP A 180 5.97 -7.94 -4.84
C TRP A 180 5.83 -9.47 -4.95
N LEU A 181 5.88 -10.16 -3.81
CA LEU A 181 5.64 -11.60 -3.69
C LEU A 181 4.35 -11.85 -2.89
N HIS A 182 3.36 -12.38 -3.56
CA HIS A 182 2.03 -12.63 -3.00
C HIS A 182 1.98 -13.81 -2.02
N GLY A 183 0.93 -13.90 -1.21
CA GLY A 183 0.67 -15.02 -0.31
C GLY A 183 0.22 -16.29 -1.04
N GLY A 184 0.03 -17.36 -0.27
CA GLY A 184 -0.33 -18.67 -0.84
C GLY A 184 -1.76 -18.76 -1.36
N GLY A 185 -2.63 -17.84 -0.99
CA GLY A 185 -4.02 -17.79 -1.45
C GLY A 185 -4.21 -17.15 -2.82
N GLU A 186 -3.19 -16.47 -3.35
CA GLU A 186 -3.25 -15.69 -4.59
C GLU A 186 -2.57 -16.40 -5.77
N VAL A 187 -2.16 -17.66 -5.60
CA VAL A 187 -1.64 -18.49 -6.70
C VAL A 187 -2.68 -18.65 -7.80
N GLY A 188 -2.24 -18.73 -9.04
CA GLY A 188 -3.14 -18.88 -10.18
C GLY A 188 -2.57 -18.36 -11.49
N THR A 189 -3.46 -18.09 -12.44
CA THR A 189 -3.14 -17.60 -13.78
C THR A 189 -4.11 -16.52 -14.24
N ASP A 190 -4.90 -15.95 -13.32
CA ASP A 190 -5.92 -14.95 -13.63
C ASP A 190 -5.33 -13.55 -13.88
N GLY A 191 -4.06 -13.33 -13.52
CA GLY A 191 -3.38 -12.05 -13.66
C GLY A 191 -3.92 -10.96 -12.72
N ARG A 192 -4.72 -11.32 -11.70
CA ARG A 192 -5.46 -10.36 -10.89
C ARG A 192 -5.43 -10.65 -9.39
N SER A 193 -5.66 -11.88 -8.95
CA SER A 193 -5.82 -12.21 -7.52
C SER A 193 -4.66 -11.72 -6.66
N HIS A 194 -3.43 -11.82 -7.13
CA HIS A 194 -2.21 -11.39 -6.43
C HIS A 194 -2.04 -9.85 -6.36
N LEU A 195 -2.84 -9.10 -7.13
CA LEU A 195 -2.92 -7.63 -7.06
C LEU A 195 -4.06 -7.14 -6.16
N THR A 196 -5.11 -7.95 -6.01
CA THR A 196 -6.38 -7.50 -5.40
C THR A 196 -6.71 -8.13 -4.05
N ALA A 197 -5.98 -9.17 -3.62
CA ALA A 197 -6.27 -9.86 -2.36
C ALA A 197 -5.90 -9.05 -1.11
N ASN A 198 -4.93 -8.16 -1.22
CA ASN A 198 -4.50 -7.23 -0.19
C ASN A 198 -3.73 -6.06 -0.82
N ARG A 199 -3.37 -5.05 -0.02
CA ARG A 199 -2.71 -3.83 -0.53
C ARG A 199 -1.25 -4.00 -0.97
N GLY A 200 -0.67 -5.17 -0.82
CA GLY A 200 0.77 -5.39 -1.01
C GLY A 200 1.32 -5.05 -2.40
N ALA A 201 0.50 -5.12 -3.47
CA ALA A 201 0.92 -4.69 -4.79
C ALA A 201 0.74 -3.19 -5.03
N VAL A 202 -0.25 -2.54 -4.38
CA VAL A 202 -0.68 -1.16 -4.72
C VAL A 202 -0.20 -0.10 -3.71
N VAL A 203 0.08 -0.48 -2.47
CA VAL A 203 0.40 0.46 -1.38
C VAL A 203 1.56 1.40 -1.70
N TRP A 204 2.52 0.95 -2.46
CA TRP A 204 3.74 1.71 -2.80
C TRP A 204 3.41 2.99 -3.57
N THR A 205 2.66 2.84 -4.66
CA THR A 205 2.23 3.98 -5.49
C THR A 205 1.10 4.78 -4.86
N GLU A 206 0.19 4.14 -4.12
CA GLU A 206 -0.87 4.82 -3.37
C GLU A 206 -0.33 5.63 -2.19
N SER A 207 0.84 5.28 -1.66
CA SER A 207 1.56 6.09 -0.67
C SER A 207 2.36 7.25 -1.27
N GLY A 208 2.27 7.45 -2.59
CA GLY A 208 2.87 8.58 -3.29
C GLY A 208 4.31 8.37 -3.73
N TYR A 209 4.83 7.14 -3.70
CA TYR A 209 6.16 6.85 -4.22
C TYR A 209 6.13 6.69 -5.75
N ASP A 210 7.02 7.42 -6.43
CA ASP A 210 7.25 7.25 -7.86
C ASP A 210 8.15 6.02 -8.10
N THR A 211 7.52 4.87 -8.18
CA THR A 211 8.16 3.56 -8.30
C THR A 211 7.43 2.68 -9.30
N SER A 212 8.19 1.84 -10.01
CA SER A 212 7.61 0.71 -10.73
C SER A 212 7.31 -0.43 -9.74
N VAL A 213 6.28 -1.22 -10.03
CA VAL A 213 5.91 -2.39 -9.22
C VAL A 213 5.82 -3.62 -10.11
N LEU A 214 6.64 -4.62 -9.83
CA LEU A 214 6.63 -5.92 -10.50
C LEU A 214 5.96 -6.95 -9.59
N ALA A 215 4.82 -7.49 -10.01
CA ALA A 215 4.08 -8.55 -9.35
C ALA A 215 4.03 -9.79 -10.24
N VAL A 216 4.68 -10.86 -9.84
CA VAL A 216 4.62 -12.16 -10.54
C VAL A 216 3.54 -13.01 -9.89
N GLN A 217 2.63 -13.55 -10.70
CA GLN A 217 1.66 -14.54 -10.21
C GLN A 217 2.21 -15.95 -10.41
N TYR A 218 2.33 -16.68 -9.32
CA TYR A 218 2.80 -18.07 -9.35
C TYR A 218 1.62 -19.03 -9.57
N PRO A 219 1.81 -20.12 -10.35
CA PRO A 219 0.72 -21.05 -10.66
C PRO A 219 0.23 -21.84 -9.44
N GLU A 220 -0.99 -22.41 -9.51
CA GLU A 220 -1.66 -23.10 -8.40
C GLU A 220 -0.88 -24.28 -7.80
N ASN A 221 -0.08 -24.97 -8.61
CA ASN A 221 0.78 -26.06 -8.12
C ASN A 221 2.08 -25.55 -7.47
N TYR A 222 2.30 -24.24 -7.47
CA TYR A 222 3.45 -23.62 -6.85
C TYR A 222 3.24 -23.51 -5.34
N SER A 223 4.13 -24.09 -4.58
CA SER A 223 4.12 -23.98 -3.13
C SER A 223 5.43 -23.40 -2.66
N PHE A 224 5.37 -22.33 -1.86
CA PHE A 224 6.53 -21.85 -1.12
C PHE A 224 6.91 -22.77 0.07
N LYS A 225 6.21 -23.88 0.25
CA LYS A 225 6.58 -24.92 1.23
C LYS A 225 7.83 -25.64 0.75
N ILE A 226 8.90 -25.42 1.45
CA ILE A 226 10.24 -25.81 1.02
C ILE A 226 10.69 -27.11 1.70
N TYR A 227 10.16 -27.41 2.89
CA TYR A 227 10.72 -28.46 3.76
C TYR A 227 10.51 -29.87 3.27
N ASP A 228 9.38 -30.12 2.65
CA ASP A 228 8.91 -31.47 2.40
C ASP A 228 9.15 -31.94 0.95
N ASN A 229 9.60 -31.02 0.06
CA ASN A 229 9.69 -31.35 -1.35
C ASN A 229 10.83 -30.59 -2.06
N PRO A 230 11.98 -31.27 -2.30
CA PRO A 230 13.10 -30.70 -3.06
C PRO A 230 12.75 -30.25 -4.48
N GLU A 231 11.76 -30.85 -5.13
CA GLU A 231 11.31 -30.45 -6.48
C GLU A 231 10.63 -29.09 -6.46
N GLN A 232 9.83 -28.81 -5.45
CA GLN A 232 9.21 -27.49 -5.27
C GLN A 232 10.24 -26.40 -4.97
N LEU A 233 11.28 -26.70 -4.18
CA LEU A 233 12.39 -25.79 -3.96
C LEU A 233 13.11 -25.48 -5.27
N ALA A 234 13.43 -26.51 -6.06
CA ALA A 234 14.11 -26.33 -7.35
C ALA A 234 13.23 -25.53 -8.33
N GLN A 235 11.92 -25.77 -8.34
CA GLN A 235 10.96 -25.00 -9.15
C GLN A 235 10.92 -23.54 -8.72
N MET A 236 10.84 -23.25 -7.42
CA MET A 236 10.87 -21.88 -6.90
C MET A 236 12.17 -21.17 -7.29
N GLN A 237 13.30 -21.83 -7.12
CA GLN A 237 14.59 -21.29 -7.54
C GLN A 237 14.64 -21.00 -9.03
N ALA A 238 14.03 -21.86 -9.85
CA ALA A 238 13.93 -21.64 -11.29
C ALA A 238 13.07 -20.40 -11.63
N TYR A 239 11.97 -20.19 -10.94
CA TYR A 239 11.17 -18.97 -11.09
C TYR A 239 11.95 -17.72 -10.67
N PHE A 240 12.72 -17.78 -9.58
CA PHE A 240 13.56 -16.65 -9.17
C PHE A 240 14.67 -16.33 -10.16
N VAL A 241 15.25 -17.34 -10.83
CA VAL A 241 16.18 -17.10 -11.95
C VAL A 241 15.48 -16.30 -13.05
N ALA A 242 14.32 -16.74 -13.51
CA ALA A 242 13.58 -16.04 -14.55
C ALA A 242 13.15 -14.62 -14.11
N GLN A 243 12.75 -14.46 -12.86
CA GLN A 243 12.37 -13.15 -12.31
C GLN A 243 13.58 -12.21 -12.20
N TYR A 244 14.73 -12.72 -11.79
CA TYR A 244 16.00 -11.98 -11.82
C TYR A 244 16.33 -11.51 -13.23
N GLU A 245 16.26 -12.39 -14.22
CA GLU A 245 16.53 -12.06 -15.62
C GLU A 245 15.56 -11.00 -16.17
N LEU A 246 14.28 -11.08 -15.81
CA LEU A 246 13.29 -10.05 -16.13
C LEU A 246 13.67 -8.70 -15.50
N ILE A 247 14.08 -8.68 -14.22
CA ILE A 247 14.53 -7.46 -13.56
C ILE A 247 15.77 -6.90 -14.25
N GLN A 248 16.76 -7.75 -14.61
CA GLN A 248 17.96 -7.31 -15.33
C GLN A 248 17.62 -6.74 -16.72
N LYS A 249 16.62 -7.30 -17.39
CA LYS A 249 16.10 -6.75 -18.65
C LYS A 249 15.55 -5.34 -18.45
N LEU A 250 14.70 -5.10 -17.44
CA LEU A 250 14.14 -3.77 -17.14
C LEU A 250 15.24 -2.76 -16.78
N VAL A 251 16.28 -3.18 -16.07
CA VAL A 251 17.46 -2.36 -15.78
C VAL A 251 18.21 -2.02 -17.08
N ALA A 252 18.45 -3.00 -17.95
CA ALA A 252 19.15 -2.80 -19.22
C ALA A 252 18.38 -1.90 -20.20
N GLU A 253 17.05 -1.89 -20.12
CA GLU A 253 16.16 -1.02 -20.88
C GLU A 253 16.10 0.41 -20.33
N GLY A 254 16.74 0.67 -19.17
CA GLY A 254 16.76 1.98 -18.52
C GLY A 254 15.47 2.33 -17.76
N GLU A 255 14.57 1.37 -17.56
CA GLU A 255 13.32 1.60 -16.83
C GLU A 255 13.51 1.57 -15.31
N VAL A 256 14.51 0.84 -14.82
CA VAL A 256 14.75 0.57 -13.40
C VAL A 256 16.16 0.99 -12.99
N ASP A 257 16.26 1.70 -11.86
CA ASP A 257 17.54 1.99 -11.22
C ASP A 257 18.08 0.72 -10.53
N PRO A 258 19.22 0.18 -10.98
CA PRO A 258 19.78 -1.05 -10.42
C PRO A 258 20.15 -0.94 -8.93
N ASN A 259 20.27 0.26 -8.41
CA ASN A 259 20.61 0.51 -7.00
C ASN A 259 19.37 0.64 -6.10
N ARG A 260 18.18 0.78 -6.67
CA ARG A 260 16.94 0.99 -5.91
C ARG A 260 15.89 -0.07 -6.26
N ILE A 261 16.25 -1.34 -6.06
CA ILE A 261 15.35 -2.49 -6.22
C ILE A 261 15.00 -3.00 -4.83
N TYR A 262 13.72 -2.99 -4.52
CA TYR A 262 13.19 -3.39 -3.21
C TYR A 262 12.35 -4.65 -3.32
N LEU A 263 12.24 -5.37 -2.21
CA LEU A 263 11.48 -6.61 -2.14
C LEU A 263 10.46 -6.55 -1.02
N SER A 264 9.24 -6.98 -1.29
CA SER A 264 8.25 -7.21 -0.25
C SER A 264 7.47 -8.49 -0.50
N GLY A 265 7.09 -9.17 0.58
CA GLY A 265 6.28 -10.37 0.49
C GLY A 265 5.54 -10.66 1.79
N VAL A 266 4.38 -11.31 1.65
CA VAL A 266 3.53 -11.68 2.78
C VAL A 266 3.28 -13.17 2.84
N SER A 267 3.16 -13.75 4.04
CA SER A 267 2.84 -15.16 4.24
C SER A 267 3.81 -16.08 3.47
N SER A 268 3.33 -16.88 2.54
CA SER A 268 4.18 -17.68 1.63
C SER A 268 5.16 -16.79 0.86
N GLY A 269 4.71 -15.63 0.35
CA GLY A 269 5.59 -14.66 -0.30
C GLY A 269 6.65 -14.06 0.63
N GLY A 270 6.36 -13.94 1.93
CA GLY A 270 7.34 -13.56 2.93
C GLY A 270 8.47 -14.58 3.09
N GLY A 271 8.13 -15.87 3.11
CA GLY A 271 9.12 -16.96 3.04
C GLY A 271 9.88 -16.93 1.71
N GLY A 272 9.16 -16.73 0.59
CA GLY A 272 9.75 -16.56 -0.73
C GLY A 272 10.73 -15.38 -0.79
N ALA A 273 10.43 -14.27 -0.10
CA ALA A 273 11.31 -13.11 -0.04
C ALA A 273 12.65 -13.43 0.61
N PHE A 274 12.69 -14.14 1.72
CA PHE A 274 13.95 -14.62 2.30
C PHE A 274 14.73 -15.49 1.30
N ARG A 275 14.05 -16.35 0.55
CA ARG A 275 14.68 -17.22 -0.46
C ARG A 275 15.22 -16.42 -1.64
N PHE A 276 14.51 -15.43 -2.08
CA PHE A 276 14.96 -14.58 -3.18
C PHE A 276 16.19 -13.75 -2.76
N LEU A 277 16.16 -13.21 -1.53
CA LEU A 277 17.33 -12.54 -0.94
C LEU A 277 18.56 -13.45 -0.88
N THR A 278 18.41 -14.67 -0.36
CA THR A 278 19.55 -15.61 -0.24
C THR A 278 20.08 -16.10 -1.58
N GLN A 279 19.23 -16.16 -2.61
CA GLN A 279 19.65 -16.54 -3.95
C GLN A 279 20.36 -15.42 -4.68
N TYR A 280 19.98 -14.15 -4.41
CA TYR A 280 20.53 -12.95 -5.04
C TYR A 280 20.77 -11.84 -4.00
N PRO A 281 21.75 -12.00 -3.12
CA PRO A 281 22.00 -11.08 -2.00
C PRO A 281 22.33 -9.66 -2.46
N ASP A 282 22.95 -9.52 -3.64
CA ASP A 282 23.36 -8.22 -4.20
C ASP A 282 22.27 -7.55 -5.05
N LEU A 283 21.08 -8.16 -5.19
CA LEU A 283 20.05 -7.60 -6.05
C LEU A 283 19.30 -6.45 -5.38
N PHE A 284 18.93 -6.61 -4.11
CA PHE A 284 17.99 -5.74 -3.44
C PHE A 284 18.68 -4.71 -2.54
N ALA A 285 18.18 -3.47 -2.57
CA ALA A 285 18.60 -2.40 -1.66
C ALA A 285 17.97 -2.55 -0.27
N GLY A 286 16.86 -3.25 -0.16
CA GLY A 286 16.19 -3.54 1.10
C GLY A 286 14.91 -4.35 0.92
N ALA A 287 14.36 -4.86 2.03
CA ALA A 287 13.17 -5.69 2.01
C ALA A 287 12.25 -5.46 3.22
N ILE A 288 10.92 -5.58 2.98
CA ILE A 288 9.88 -5.67 4.01
C ILE A 288 9.24 -7.05 3.92
N ILE A 289 9.38 -7.86 4.96
CA ILE A 289 8.95 -9.26 5.00
C ILE A 289 7.91 -9.42 6.11
N VAL A 290 6.70 -9.84 5.73
CA VAL A 290 5.57 -9.84 6.66
C VAL A 290 4.95 -11.23 6.78
N ALA A 291 4.65 -11.65 8.02
CA ALA A 291 4.02 -12.93 8.35
C ALA A 291 4.69 -14.13 7.66
N ALA A 292 6.02 -14.10 7.56
CA ALA A 292 6.79 -15.03 6.74
C ALA A 292 6.54 -16.50 7.12
N LYS A 293 6.20 -17.29 6.11
CA LYS A 293 6.07 -18.72 6.21
C LYS A 293 7.34 -19.38 5.66
N ASP A 294 7.84 -20.37 6.39
CA ASP A 294 8.89 -21.26 5.88
C ASP A 294 10.16 -20.51 5.38
N THR A 295 10.81 -19.76 6.28
CA THR A 295 11.95 -18.90 5.95
C THR A 295 13.23 -19.63 5.59
N VAL A 296 13.42 -20.88 6.04
CA VAL A 296 14.62 -21.68 5.76
C VAL A 296 14.27 -23.10 5.29
N ALA A 297 15.13 -23.70 4.44
CA ALA A 297 14.89 -25.01 3.85
C ALA A 297 15.00 -26.16 4.87
N ASP A 298 15.90 -26.03 5.82
CA ASP A 298 16.10 -27.00 6.89
C ASP A 298 15.59 -26.43 8.21
N TYR A 299 14.26 -26.41 8.37
CA TYR A 299 13.62 -25.89 9.56
C TYR A 299 13.76 -26.86 10.73
N THR A 300 14.88 -26.78 11.43
CA THR A 300 15.11 -27.53 12.66
C THR A 300 14.67 -26.79 13.92
N GLY A 301 14.16 -25.54 13.78
CA GLY A 301 13.82 -24.66 14.90
C GLY A 301 15.03 -24.12 15.64
N SER A 302 16.24 -24.23 15.07
CA SER A 302 17.49 -23.76 15.66
C SER A 302 18.00 -22.48 14.97
N VAL A 303 18.57 -21.58 15.75
CA VAL A 303 19.23 -20.36 15.24
C VAL A 303 20.36 -20.70 14.27
N GLU A 304 21.09 -21.81 14.51
CA GLU A 304 22.20 -22.22 13.66
C GLU A 304 21.77 -22.63 12.26
N ALA A 305 20.57 -23.24 12.09
CA ALA A 305 20.04 -23.52 10.77
C ALA A 305 19.74 -22.23 10.01
N PHE A 306 19.14 -21.24 10.69
CA PHE A 306 18.87 -19.92 10.11
C PHE A 306 20.16 -19.16 9.77
N LYS A 307 21.19 -19.20 10.63
CA LYS A 307 22.49 -18.58 10.32
C LYS A 307 23.12 -19.16 9.07
N LYS A 308 23.05 -20.48 8.89
CA LYS A 308 23.59 -21.14 7.71
C LYS A 308 22.92 -20.63 6.42
N GLU A 309 21.61 -20.45 6.43
CA GLU A 309 20.83 -20.02 5.26
C GLU A 309 20.93 -18.51 5.01
N LEU A 310 20.95 -17.70 6.08
CA LEU A 310 20.82 -16.23 5.98
C LEU A 310 22.17 -15.49 5.99
N LYS A 311 23.31 -16.19 6.07
CA LYS A 311 24.65 -15.58 6.22
C LYS A 311 25.02 -14.60 5.11
N ASP A 312 24.50 -14.81 3.90
CA ASP A 312 24.87 -14.03 2.72
C ASP A 312 24.01 -12.74 2.57
N ILE A 313 23.00 -12.54 3.45
CA ILE A 313 22.13 -11.36 3.42
C ILE A 313 22.31 -10.43 4.63
N VAL A 314 23.41 -10.56 5.36
CA VAL A 314 23.69 -9.76 6.58
C VAL A 314 23.80 -8.25 6.31
N ASP A 315 24.18 -7.87 5.10
CA ASP A 315 24.33 -6.47 4.70
C ASP A 315 23.06 -5.90 4.06
N VAL A 316 22.03 -6.72 3.79
CA VAL A 316 20.76 -6.27 3.23
C VAL A 316 19.87 -5.72 4.35
N PRO A 317 19.40 -4.47 4.27
CA PRO A 317 18.42 -3.95 5.21
C PRO A 317 17.08 -4.71 5.11
N VAL A 318 16.62 -5.29 6.24
CA VAL A 318 15.40 -6.10 6.27
C VAL A 318 14.53 -5.71 7.46
N TRP A 319 13.26 -5.36 7.19
CA TRP A 319 12.22 -5.24 8.21
C TRP A 319 11.39 -6.51 8.24
N ILE A 320 11.42 -7.23 9.36
CA ILE A 320 10.63 -8.44 9.60
C ILE A 320 9.44 -8.07 10.48
N MET A 321 8.24 -8.31 10.00
CA MET A 321 7.01 -7.97 10.71
C MET A 321 6.11 -9.19 10.84
N HIS A 322 5.60 -9.45 12.06
CA HIS A 322 4.77 -10.63 12.30
C HIS A 322 3.83 -10.39 13.50
N ALA A 323 2.67 -10.99 13.51
CA ALA A 323 1.85 -11.05 14.72
C ALA A 323 2.32 -12.19 15.63
N LYS A 324 2.45 -11.92 16.92
CA LYS A 324 3.02 -12.87 17.91
C LYS A 324 2.29 -14.21 17.93
N ASN A 325 0.97 -14.20 17.87
CA ASN A 325 0.11 -15.37 17.92
C ASN A 325 -0.64 -15.57 16.59
N ASP A 326 0.09 -15.47 15.48
CA ASP A 326 -0.43 -15.75 14.15
C ASP A 326 -0.88 -17.24 14.07
N PRO A 327 -2.16 -17.52 13.77
CA PRO A 327 -2.68 -18.89 13.74
C PRO A 327 -2.34 -19.64 12.44
N THR A 328 -1.80 -18.95 11.43
CA THR A 328 -1.56 -19.51 10.10
C THR A 328 -0.08 -19.77 9.85
N THR A 329 0.78 -18.82 10.24
CA THR A 329 2.24 -18.93 10.13
C THR A 329 2.89 -18.73 11.50
N ASP A 330 3.80 -19.62 11.86
CA ASP A 330 4.47 -19.55 13.16
C ASP A 330 5.44 -18.36 13.22
N SER A 331 5.14 -17.36 14.05
CA SER A 331 5.97 -16.16 14.24
C SER A 331 7.39 -16.48 14.74
N ARG A 332 7.60 -17.69 15.23
CA ARG A 332 8.92 -18.20 15.62
C ARG A 332 9.88 -18.23 14.43
N THR A 333 9.39 -18.47 13.19
CA THR A 333 10.23 -18.43 11.98
C THR A 333 10.84 -17.05 11.79
N SER A 334 10.04 -16.00 11.91
CA SER A 334 10.49 -14.60 11.83
C SER A 334 11.44 -14.24 12.98
N SER A 335 11.12 -14.69 14.20
CA SER A 335 11.96 -14.43 15.38
C SER A 335 13.33 -15.09 15.28
N LEU A 336 13.40 -16.33 14.78
CA LEU A 336 14.67 -17.04 14.55
C LEU A 336 15.48 -16.41 13.41
N ALA A 337 14.83 -15.96 12.35
CA ALA A 337 15.50 -15.23 11.27
C ALA A 337 16.12 -13.92 11.77
N TYR A 338 15.36 -13.14 12.55
CA TYR A 338 15.86 -11.92 13.18
C TYR A 338 17.05 -12.19 14.13
N GLN A 339 16.92 -13.19 15.00
CA GLN A 339 17.98 -13.59 15.91
C GLN A 339 19.23 -14.01 15.16
N ALA A 340 19.10 -14.87 14.14
CA ALA A 340 20.21 -15.36 13.33
C ALA A 340 20.96 -14.21 12.63
N LEU A 341 20.22 -13.30 11.98
CA LEU A 341 20.81 -12.13 11.33
C LEU A 341 21.52 -11.21 12.33
N THR A 342 20.93 -10.99 13.51
CA THR A 342 21.55 -10.20 14.59
C THR A 342 22.85 -10.84 15.08
N GLU A 343 22.84 -12.16 15.32
CA GLU A 343 24.03 -12.88 15.77
C GLU A 343 25.12 -13.01 14.69
N LEU A 344 24.74 -12.94 13.40
CA LEU A 344 25.67 -12.84 12.28
C LEU A 344 26.26 -11.44 12.10
N GLY A 345 25.76 -10.45 12.86
CA GLY A 345 26.26 -9.07 12.83
C GLY A 345 25.55 -8.16 11.83
N ALA A 346 24.36 -8.53 11.35
CA ALA A 346 23.55 -7.65 10.50
C ALA A 346 23.23 -6.33 11.21
N LYS A 347 23.59 -5.20 10.58
CA LYS A 347 23.46 -3.87 11.17
C LYS A 347 22.08 -3.24 10.95
N HIS A 348 21.38 -3.68 9.90
CA HIS A 348 20.16 -3.06 9.40
C HIS A 348 18.97 -4.01 9.40
N VAL A 349 18.96 -5.02 10.29
CA VAL A 349 17.81 -5.87 10.51
C VAL A 349 16.94 -5.29 11.63
N LYS A 350 15.65 -5.17 11.36
CA LYS A 350 14.64 -4.71 12.33
C LYS A 350 13.53 -5.74 12.42
N MET A 351 12.91 -5.86 13.60
CA MET A 351 11.75 -6.73 13.79
C MET A 351 10.64 -6.00 14.54
N THR A 352 9.43 -6.10 14.03
CA THR A 352 8.19 -5.71 14.71
C THR A 352 7.36 -6.95 14.97
N LEU A 353 7.17 -7.29 16.24
CA LEU A 353 6.31 -8.37 16.67
C LEU A 353 5.05 -7.79 17.30
N TYR A 354 3.94 -7.79 16.55
CA TYR A 354 2.67 -7.25 17.00
C TYR A 354 2.04 -8.16 18.05
N ASP A 355 1.68 -7.64 19.19
CA ASP A 355 0.96 -8.39 20.22
C ASP A 355 -0.54 -8.52 19.91
N ASP A 356 -1.24 -9.36 20.68
CA ASP A 356 -2.66 -9.61 20.47
C ASP A 356 -3.52 -8.37 20.66
N ALA A 357 -3.22 -7.56 21.66
CA ALA A 357 -3.99 -6.36 21.95
C ALA A 357 -3.90 -5.35 20.81
N TYR A 358 -2.69 -5.21 20.22
CA TYR A 358 -2.48 -4.38 19.05
C TYR A 358 -3.23 -4.93 17.83
N MET A 359 -3.08 -6.23 17.51
CA MET A 359 -3.74 -6.85 16.37
C MET A 359 -5.28 -6.79 16.49
N ASP A 360 -5.81 -7.03 17.69
CA ASP A 360 -7.25 -6.93 17.97
C ASP A 360 -7.76 -5.47 17.81
N SER A 361 -6.91 -4.47 18.09
CA SER A 361 -7.24 -3.05 17.88
C SER A 361 -7.32 -2.63 16.42
N GLN A 362 -6.69 -3.36 15.51
CA GLN A 362 -6.70 -3.07 14.08
C GLN A 362 -8.06 -3.34 13.41
N ARG A 363 -9.03 -3.89 14.14
CA ARG A 363 -10.38 -4.24 13.65
C ARG A 363 -10.34 -5.05 12.35
N LEU A 364 -9.39 -5.98 12.27
CA LEU A 364 -9.22 -6.84 11.12
C LEU A 364 -10.40 -7.80 11.01
N TYR A 365 -10.76 -8.13 9.78
CA TYR A 365 -11.83 -9.06 9.46
C TYR A 365 -11.70 -10.36 10.26
N GLY A 366 -12.69 -10.67 11.10
CA GLY A 366 -12.69 -11.87 11.94
C GLY A 366 -11.54 -11.97 12.96
N GLY A 367 -10.88 -10.85 13.32
CA GLY A 367 -9.73 -10.87 14.23
C GLY A 367 -8.51 -11.61 13.68
N MET A 368 -8.34 -11.62 12.37
CA MET A 368 -7.31 -12.37 11.65
C MET A 368 -5.89 -11.89 12.00
N LYS A 369 -5.30 -12.42 13.05
CA LYS A 369 -3.91 -12.10 13.46
C LYS A 369 -2.87 -12.42 12.37
N HIS A 370 -3.19 -13.29 11.42
CA HIS A 370 -2.35 -13.51 10.25
C HIS A 370 -2.17 -12.26 9.39
N TRP A 371 -3.12 -11.31 9.41
CA TRP A 371 -3.09 -10.12 8.57
C TRP A 371 -2.18 -9.00 9.12
N SER A 372 -1.03 -9.36 9.67
CA SER A 372 -0.04 -8.38 10.14
C SER A 372 0.53 -7.47 9.03
N TRP A 373 0.25 -7.77 7.75
CA TRP A 373 0.55 -6.86 6.64
C TRP A 373 -0.32 -5.59 6.65
N VAL A 374 -1.52 -5.60 7.26
CA VAL A 374 -2.33 -4.40 7.39
C VAL A 374 -1.56 -3.31 8.15
N PRO A 375 -1.18 -3.49 9.43
CA PRO A 375 -0.39 -2.48 10.13
C PRO A 375 1.02 -2.31 9.56
N ALA A 376 1.58 -3.32 8.88
CA ALA A 376 2.89 -3.18 8.26
C ALA A 376 2.86 -2.19 7.08
N PHE A 377 1.85 -2.28 6.21
CA PHE A 377 1.68 -1.39 5.07
C PHE A 377 1.10 -0.01 5.42
N ASP A 378 0.48 0.12 6.59
CA ASP A 378 0.09 1.43 7.14
C ASP A 378 1.24 2.15 7.85
N ASN A 379 2.36 1.46 8.08
CA ASN A 379 3.53 2.04 8.72
C ASN A 379 4.33 2.91 7.73
N LYS A 380 3.93 4.17 7.62
CA LYS A 380 4.55 5.14 6.70
C LYS A 380 6.04 5.37 6.95
N GLU A 381 6.52 5.19 8.20
CA GLU A 381 7.94 5.32 8.52
C GLU A 381 8.74 4.19 7.88
N VAL A 382 8.27 2.95 8.01
CA VAL A 382 8.95 1.80 7.41
C VAL A 382 8.96 1.87 5.89
N LEU A 383 7.83 2.31 5.28
CA LEU A 383 7.78 2.52 3.83
C LEU A 383 8.76 3.62 3.39
N ALA A 384 8.80 4.75 4.12
CA ALA A 384 9.72 5.84 3.81
C ALA A 384 11.19 5.41 3.99
N ASP A 385 11.52 4.72 5.09
CA ASP A 385 12.86 4.18 5.33
C ASP A 385 13.31 3.28 4.18
N LEU A 386 12.42 2.41 3.68
CA LEU A 386 12.74 1.51 2.57
C LEU A 386 13.14 2.27 1.30
N PHE A 387 12.35 3.29 0.92
CA PHE A 387 12.59 4.06 -0.30
C PHE A 387 13.79 5.01 -0.23
N GLN A 388 14.39 5.21 0.95
CA GLN A 388 15.68 5.91 1.12
C GLN A 388 16.89 5.02 0.85
N LEU A 389 16.71 3.70 0.82
CA LEU A 389 17.82 2.78 0.63
C LEU A 389 18.28 2.78 -0.83
N SER A 390 19.61 2.71 -1.02
CA SER A 390 20.24 2.51 -2.32
C SER A 390 21.49 1.64 -2.16
N LYS A 391 21.70 0.69 -3.06
CA LYS A 391 22.94 -0.12 -3.06
C LYS A 391 24.13 0.77 -3.37
N GLY A 392 25.27 0.46 -2.75
CA GLY A 392 26.48 1.27 -2.90
C GLY A 392 26.53 2.47 -1.95
N THR A 393 25.44 2.74 -1.22
CA THR A 393 25.43 3.69 -0.11
C THR A 393 25.64 2.99 1.24
N SER A 394 25.98 1.69 1.23
CA SER A 394 26.35 0.95 2.42
C SER A 394 27.67 1.50 2.98
N GLY A 395 27.56 2.46 3.90
CA GLY A 395 28.63 2.84 4.80
C GLY A 395 29.63 3.91 4.37
N GLU A 396 29.54 4.45 3.14
CA GLU A 396 30.21 5.68 2.76
C GLU A 396 29.29 6.44 1.82
N GLN A 397 28.39 7.28 2.35
CA GLN A 397 28.05 8.45 1.60
C GLN A 397 29.38 9.13 1.32
N ASP A 398 29.79 9.15 0.05
CA ASP A 398 30.89 9.97 -0.38
C ASP A 398 30.53 11.40 0.06
N GLY A 399 31.11 11.75 1.17
CA GLY A 399 30.87 13.03 1.80
C GLY A 399 31.44 14.12 0.94
N GLY A 400 30.63 14.69 0.11
CA GLY A 400 30.66 16.13 0.04
C GLY A 400 30.30 16.62 1.45
N ASN A 401 31.28 16.54 2.35
CA ASN A 401 31.35 17.24 3.62
C ASN A 401 30.04 17.36 4.43
N ILE A 402 29.45 16.22 4.90
CA ILE A 402 28.41 16.27 5.93
C ILE A 402 28.86 15.48 7.15
N GLU A 403 29.88 16.00 7.83
CA GLU A 403 30.28 15.57 9.18
C GLU A 403 29.13 15.78 10.21
N HIS A 404 28.01 16.39 9.80
CA HIS A 404 26.89 16.83 10.63
C HIS A 404 25.50 16.47 10.08
N GLY A 405 25.39 15.54 9.10
CA GLY A 405 24.14 15.12 8.46
C GLY A 405 23.15 14.43 9.40
N THR A 406 21.88 14.48 9.02
CA THR A 406 20.81 13.76 9.73
C THR A 406 20.88 12.27 9.41
N LYS A 407 20.78 11.41 10.43
CA LYS A 407 20.69 9.97 10.23
C LYS A 407 19.21 9.55 10.13
N PRO A 408 18.86 8.61 9.22
CA PRO A 408 17.47 8.29 8.92
C PRO A 408 16.59 7.99 10.14
N THR A 409 17.06 7.18 11.07
CA THR A 409 16.28 6.69 12.21
C THR A 409 16.53 7.44 13.53
N GLU A 410 17.52 8.35 13.54
CA GLU A 410 17.82 9.14 14.74
C GLU A 410 17.00 10.43 14.76
N PRO A 411 16.61 10.89 15.95
CA PRO A 411 16.03 12.21 16.11
C PRO A 411 16.94 13.29 15.54
N VAL A 412 16.35 14.30 14.88
CA VAL A 412 17.11 15.41 14.33
C VAL A 412 17.18 16.56 15.30
N THR A 413 18.37 17.16 15.42
CA THR A 413 18.58 18.33 16.26
C THR A 413 18.17 19.61 15.55
N ARG A 414 17.94 20.66 16.31
CA ARG A 414 17.62 21.99 15.81
C ARG A 414 18.72 22.55 14.88
N ALA A 415 19.98 22.25 15.19
CA ALA A 415 21.12 22.62 14.34
C ALA A 415 21.08 21.92 12.99
N GLN A 416 20.80 20.61 12.97
CA GLN A 416 20.69 19.83 11.74
C GLN A 416 19.52 20.29 10.86
N ILE A 417 18.36 20.57 11.47
CA ILE A 417 17.22 21.14 10.71
C ILE A 417 17.58 22.51 10.13
N ALA A 418 18.24 23.37 10.88
CA ALA A 418 18.66 24.68 10.37
C ALA A 418 19.58 24.54 9.14
N LEU A 419 20.56 23.63 9.21
CA LEU A 419 21.48 23.35 8.10
C LEU A 419 20.73 22.88 6.86
N VAL A 420 19.89 21.87 7.02
CA VAL A 420 19.13 21.27 5.90
C VAL A 420 18.14 22.25 5.27
N LEU A 421 17.44 23.06 6.09
CA LEU A 421 16.50 24.07 5.56
C LEU A 421 17.22 25.20 4.83
N ALA A 422 18.39 25.66 5.33
CA ALA A 422 19.16 26.69 4.66
C ALA A 422 19.61 26.25 3.26
N ASP A 423 20.07 25.01 3.13
CA ASP A 423 20.50 24.39 1.89
C ASP A 423 19.32 24.10 0.94
N LYS A 424 18.38 23.25 1.36
CA LYS A 424 17.27 22.75 0.51
C LYS A 424 16.29 23.82 0.06
N LEU A 425 16.12 24.89 0.83
CA LEU A 425 15.27 26.01 0.44
C LEU A 425 16.05 27.11 -0.29
N ASN A 426 17.35 26.91 -0.58
CA ASN A 426 18.23 27.90 -1.23
C ASN A 426 18.10 29.27 -0.58
N LEU A 427 18.15 29.35 0.76
CA LEU A 427 17.96 30.60 1.46
C LEU A 427 19.19 31.53 1.25
N PRO A 428 18.98 32.86 1.12
CA PRO A 428 20.09 33.78 1.02
C PRO A 428 20.99 33.66 2.25
N GLU A 429 22.25 33.31 2.02
CA GLU A 429 23.23 33.12 3.10
C GLU A 429 23.41 34.36 3.97
N VAL A 430 23.50 34.10 5.24
CA VAL A 430 23.78 35.13 6.27
C VAL A 430 25.11 34.80 6.92
N SER A 431 25.97 35.79 7.14
CA SER A 431 27.27 35.59 7.81
C SER A 431 27.07 34.95 9.19
N GLU A 432 27.95 34.01 9.55
CA GLU A 432 27.93 33.41 10.88
C GLU A 432 28.11 34.45 12.00
N SER A 433 28.78 35.59 11.72
CA SER A 433 28.92 36.70 12.66
C SER A 433 27.58 37.35 13.03
N ALA A 434 26.53 37.08 12.28
CA ALA A 434 25.17 37.53 12.56
C ALA A 434 24.36 36.51 13.40
N TYR A 435 25.00 35.48 13.98
CA TYR A 435 24.36 34.55 14.91
C TYR A 435 23.74 35.34 16.09
N PRO A 436 22.40 35.27 16.25
CA PRO A 436 21.72 36.25 17.13
C PRO A 436 21.59 35.78 18.58
N TYR A 437 22.09 34.60 18.93
CA TYR A 437 21.91 34.01 20.25
C TYR A 437 23.22 34.02 21.05
N THR A 438 23.12 33.91 22.38
CA THR A 438 24.26 33.92 23.29
C THR A 438 24.71 32.53 23.72
N ASP A 439 23.89 31.50 23.45
CA ASP A 439 24.23 30.10 23.70
C ASP A 439 25.26 29.59 22.68
N SER A 440 25.98 28.56 23.08
CA SER A 440 26.96 27.90 22.21
C SER A 440 26.28 27.08 21.14
N ALA A 441 26.55 27.40 19.88
CA ALA A 441 26.20 26.53 18.76
C ALA A 441 27.47 25.97 18.09
N PRO A 442 27.44 24.75 17.53
CA PRO A 442 28.55 24.22 16.75
C PRO A 442 28.91 25.16 15.60
N GLU A 443 30.18 25.31 15.32
CA GLU A 443 30.70 26.24 14.29
C GLU A 443 30.03 25.97 12.94
N TRP A 444 29.89 24.70 12.55
CA TRP A 444 29.26 24.26 11.30
C TRP A 444 27.78 24.68 11.17
N ALA A 445 27.09 24.95 12.27
CA ALA A 445 25.65 25.29 12.27
C ALA A 445 25.38 26.81 12.39
N ARG A 446 26.33 27.61 12.80
CA ARG A 446 26.11 29.05 13.13
C ARG A 446 25.56 29.85 11.96
N GLN A 447 26.15 29.67 10.77
CA GLN A 447 25.72 30.36 9.55
C GLN A 447 24.28 29.91 9.18
N ALA A 448 24.01 28.62 9.19
CA ALA A 448 22.69 28.10 8.88
C ALA A 448 21.61 28.57 9.88
N ILE A 449 21.92 28.56 11.18
CA ILE A 449 21.03 29.10 12.22
C ILE A 449 20.74 30.58 12.00
N ALA A 450 21.75 31.40 11.71
CA ALA A 450 21.57 32.81 11.41
C ALA A 450 20.68 32.99 10.16
N THR A 451 20.88 32.17 9.13
CA THR A 451 20.12 32.19 7.88
C THR A 451 18.64 31.86 8.10
N VAL A 452 18.32 30.73 8.74
CA VAL A 452 16.91 30.32 8.98
C VAL A 452 16.19 31.25 9.96
N THR A 453 16.95 31.85 10.93
CA THR A 453 16.39 32.81 11.88
C THR A 453 16.03 34.11 11.16
N LYS A 454 16.92 34.62 10.30
CA LYS A 454 16.67 35.83 9.49
C LYS A 454 15.51 35.61 8.50
N ALA A 455 15.41 34.42 7.93
CA ALA A 455 14.31 34.03 7.07
C ALA A 455 12.97 33.87 7.83
N GLY A 456 12.98 33.90 9.16
CA GLY A 456 11.78 33.75 10.00
C GLY A 456 11.26 32.33 10.11
N LEU A 457 12.00 31.33 9.59
CA LEU A 457 11.58 29.94 9.57
C LEU A 457 11.76 29.23 10.92
N MET A 458 12.87 29.54 11.60
CA MET A 458 13.15 29.04 12.95
C MET A 458 13.45 30.19 13.89
N LYS A 459 13.04 30.02 15.15
CA LYS A 459 13.33 30.97 16.24
C LYS A 459 14.02 30.22 17.39
N GLY A 460 14.73 30.93 18.23
CA GLY A 460 15.28 30.40 19.48
C GLY A 460 14.18 29.92 20.43
N VAL A 461 14.53 29.03 21.36
CA VAL A 461 13.66 28.64 22.48
C VAL A 461 13.47 29.82 23.45
N SER A 462 14.38 30.82 23.39
CA SER A 462 14.24 32.10 24.00
C SER A 462 14.96 33.19 23.16
N ASN A 463 14.89 34.45 23.57
CA ASN A 463 15.60 35.55 22.88
C ASN A 463 17.13 35.40 22.92
N GLN A 464 17.65 34.57 23.81
CA GLN A 464 19.10 34.41 24.03
C GLN A 464 19.60 33.01 23.66
N MET A 465 18.71 32.03 23.44
CA MET A 465 19.09 30.65 23.30
C MET A 465 18.41 30.00 22.08
N PHE A 466 19.23 29.48 21.17
CA PHE A 466 18.73 28.66 20.05
C PHE A 466 18.50 27.19 20.45
N ALA A 467 19.30 26.69 21.39
CA ALA A 467 19.31 25.31 21.83
C ALA A 467 19.64 24.32 20.69
N SER A 468 20.75 24.56 20.01
CA SER A 468 21.18 23.89 18.78
C SER A 468 21.24 22.35 18.88
N GLY A 469 21.58 21.82 20.07
CA GLY A 469 21.66 20.35 20.33
C GLY A 469 20.36 19.69 20.71
N GLU A 470 19.26 20.44 20.94
CA GLU A 470 17.98 19.84 21.28
C GLU A 470 17.31 19.21 20.06
N GLU A 471 16.64 18.08 20.28
CA GLU A 471 15.81 17.40 19.27
C GLU A 471 14.55 18.23 18.96
N VAL A 472 14.08 18.13 17.72
CA VAL A 472 12.86 18.84 17.29
C VAL A 472 11.68 17.88 17.35
N THR A 473 10.66 18.24 18.12
CA THR A 473 9.42 17.48 18.17
C THR A 473 8.57 17.69 16.93
N ARG A 474 7.63 16.76 16.67
CA ARG A 474 6.70 16.87 15.55
C ARG A 474 5.84 18.12 15.61
N ALA A 475 5.44 18.55 16.81
CA ALA A 475 4.75 19.83 16.99
C ALA A 475 5.61 21.02 16.60
N GLN A 476 6.89 21.03 16.98
CA GLN A 476 7.83 22.09 16.60
C GLN A 476 8.08 22.09 15.09
N MET A 477 8.22 20.91 14.49
CA MET A 477 8.37 20.78 13.04
C MET A 477 7.15 21.29 12.28
N ALA A 478 5.93 21.02 12.76
CA ALA A 478 4.72 21.57 12.16
C ALA A 478 4.72 23.10 12.14
N VAL A 479 5.22 23.75 13.19
CA VAL A 479 5.37 25.23 13.22
C VAL A 479 6.41 25.70 12.21
N ILE A 480 7.52 24.99 12.05
CA ILE A 480 8.52 25.31 11.03
C ILE A 480 7.90 25.19 9.63
N VAL A 481 7.17 24.11 9.36
CA VAL A 481 6.44 23.91 8.10
C VAL A 481 5.42 25.04 7.86
N ASP A 482 4.66 25.43 8.87
CA ASP A 482 3.67 26.51 8.77
C ASP A 482 4.33 27.86 8.43
N HIS A 483 5.50 28.15 9.00
CA HIS A 483 6.29 29.32 8.61
C HIS A 483 6.75 29.26 7.14
N ILE A 484 7.18 28.09 6.67
CA ILE A 484 7.56 27.88 5.26
C ILE A 484 6.35 28.08 4.34
N LEU A 485 5.22 27.49 4.66
CA LEU A 485 3.97 27.63 3.93
C LEU A 485 3.55 29.09 3.84
N THR A 486 3.58 29.80 4.97
CA THR A 486 3.26 31.23 5.05
C THR A 486 4.23 32.07 4.20
N SER A 487 5.54 31.79 4.24
CA SER A 487 6.54 32.51 3.46
C SER A 487 6.37 32.31 1.94
N ARG A 488 5.76 31.19 1.52
CA ARG A 488 5.43 30.87 0.12
C ARG A 488 4.03 31.36 -0.29
N GLY A 489 3.32 32.08 0.59
CA GLY A 489 1.96 32.58 0.31
C GLY A 489 0.90 31.49 0.27
N TRP A 490 1.20 30.28 0.73
CA TRP A 490 0.22 29.21 0.81
C TRP A 490 -0.87 29.57 1.83
N ASN A 491 -2.12 29.39 1.43
CA ASN A 491 -3.27 29.69 2.29
C ASN A 491 -4.27 28.54 2.25
N ALA A 492 -4.59 28.00 3.41
CA ALA A 492 -5.59 26.95 3.60
C ALA A 492 -7.05 27.43 3.34
N ALA A 493 -7.25 28.69 2.95
CA ALA A 493 -8.57 29.25 2.71
C ALA A 493 -9.24 28.62 1.48
N GLY A 494 -10.04 27.61 1.72
CA GLY A 494 -10.80 26.85 0.71
C GLY A 494 -11.04 25.39 1.09
N GLU A 495 -10.20 24.80 1.92
CA GLU A 495 -10.42 23.44 2.41
C GLU A 495 -11.08 23.48 3.80
N SER A 496 -12.35 23.13 3.83
CA SER A 496 -13.21 23.19 5.02
C SER A 496 -13.01 22.03 6.01
N THR A 497 -12.13 21.08 5.72
CA THR A 497 -12.00 19.86 6.51
C THR A 497 -10.95 20.02 7.60
N VAL A 498 -11.37 19.98 8.85
CA VAL A 498 -10.48 19.90 10.03
C VAL A 498 -9.93 18.47 10.10
N VAL A 499 -8.60 18.33 10.17
CA VAL A 499 -7.97 17.02 10.40
C VAL A 499 -8.05 16.71 11.91
N LEU A 500 -8.77 15.65 12.27
CA LEU A 500 -8.99 15.29 13.67
C LEU A 500 -7.90 14.33 14.16
N PHE A 501 -7.10 14.79 15.12
CA PHE A 501 -6.18 13.96 15.89
C PHE A 501 -6.64 13.92 17.35
N LYS A 502 -6.81 12.71 17.91
CA LYS A 502 -7.31 12.53 19.28
C LYS A 502 -6.34 13.05 20.36
N ASP A 503 -5.06 13.07 20.06
CA ASP A 503 -3.97 13.55 20.93
C ASP A 503 -3.69 15.05 20.79
N LEU A 504 -4.45 15.76 19.94
CA LEU A 504 -4.24 17.19 19.70
C LEU A 504 -5.60 17.91 19.70
N ASN A 505 -5.77 18.83 20.63
CA ASN A 505 -6.97 19.67 20.71
C ASN A 505 -6.66 21.14 20.37
N ASP A 506 -7.70 21.93 20.18
CA ASP A 506 -7.66 23.34 19.78
C ASP A 506 -6.93 24.28 20.78
N LYS A 507 -6.64 23.81 21.99
CA LYS A 507 -5.87 24.54 23.00
C LYS A 507 -4.37 24.24 22.93
N HIS A 508 -3.95 23.28 22.11
CA HIS A 508 -2.55 22.96 21.97
C HIS A 508 -1.84 24.07 21.20
N TRP A 509 -0.69 24.54 21.69
CA TRP A 509 0.05 25.68 21.13
C TRP A 509 0.41 25.55 19.64
N ALA A 510 0.55 24.32 19.12
CA ALA A 510 0.87 24.04 17.73
C ALA A 510 -0.35 23.61 16.90
N TYR A 511 -1.58 23.68 17.45
CA TYR A 511 -2.77 23.15 16.80
C TYR A 511 -2.96 23.68 15.38
N GLU A 512 -2.94 25.02 15.21
CA GLU A 512 -3.12 25.62 13.88
C GLU A 512 -2.02 25.23 12.90
N ALA A 513 -0.77 25.20 13.34
CA ALA A 513 0.36 24.79 12.51
C ALA A 513 0.25 23.30 12.07
N VAL A 514 -0.20 22.44 12.97
CA VAL A 514 -0.49 21.04 12.62
C VAL A 514 -1.63 20.95 11.61
N GLN A 515 -2.72 21.70 11.81
CA GLN A 515 -3.83 21.74 10.85
C GLN A 515 -3.38 22.22 9.47
N ASN A 516 -2.60 23.30 9.40
CA ASN A 516 -2.09 23.86 8.15
C ASN A 516 -1.14 22.89 7.44
N SER A 517 -0.19 22.29 8.17
CA SER A 517 0.75 21.32 7.61
C SER A 517 0.06 20.04 7.12
N ALA A 518 -0.99 19.60 7.80
CA ALA A 518 -1.77 18.43 7.40
C ALA A 518 -2.65 18.71 6.17
N LYS A 519 -3.33 19.87 6.13
CA LYS A 519 -4.13 20.31 4.97
C LYS A 519 -3.28 20.53 3.71
N ALA A 520 -2.05 21.01 3.89
CA ALA A 520 -1.08 21.13 2.81
C ALA A 520 -0.50 19.77 2.36
N GLY A 521 -0.85 18.66 3.02
CA GLY A 521 -0.31 17.35 2.73
C GLY A 521 1.16 17.15 3.11
N ILE A 522 1.76 18.11 3.86
CA ILE A 522 3.19 18.08 4.20
C ILE A 522 3.45 17.17 5.39
N MET A 523 2.66 17.27 6.45
CA MET A 523 2.75 16.39 7.61
C MET A 523 1.43 15.64 7.80
N SER A 524 1.50 14.38 8.15
CA SER A 524 0.34 13.54 8.49
C SER A 524 0.46 13.01 9.91
N GLY A 525 -0.60 12.41 10.44
CA GLY A 525 -0.52 11.65 11.70
C GLY A 525 0.43 10.47 11.58
N MET A 526 0.93 10.01 12.72
CA MET A 526 1.67 8.74 12.83
C MET A 526 0.72 7.54 12.71
N SER A 527 -0.55 7.78 12.99
CA SER A 527 -1.68 6.91 12.68
C SER A 527 -2.85 7.78 12.20
N LYS A 528 -3.97 7.14 11.85
CA LYS A 528 -5.18 7.83 11.36
C LYS A 528 -5.65 8.96 12.30
N ASP A 529 -5.52 8.78 13.61
CA ASP A 529 -6.08 9.65 14.63
C ASP A 529 -5.07 10.16 15.67
N GLN A 530 -3.77 9.90 15.48
CA GLN A 530 -2.70 10.33 16.39
C GLN A 530 -1.64 11.11 15.63
N PHE A 531 -1.40 12.35 16.03
CA PHE A 531 -0.32 13.17 15.47
C PHE A 531 1.03 12.89 16.16
N GLU A 532 1.00 12.49 17.42
CA GLU A 532 2.16 12.27 18.30
C GLU A 532 3.05 13.51 18.43
N SER A 533 2.41 14.61 18.79
CA SER A 533 2.98 15.97 18.81
C SER A 533 4.29 16.11 19.61
N SER A 534 4.48 15.31 20.65
CA SER A 534 5.67 15.31 21.51
C SER A 534 6.81 14.41 21.06
N LYS A 535 6.60 13.54 20.08
CA LYS A 535 7.70 12.71 19.52
C LYS A 535 8.68 13.55 18.74
N SER A 536 9.95 13.19 18.81
CA SER A 536 11.01 13.81 18.00
C SER A 536 10.90 13.41 16.54
N VAL A 537 11.21 14.32 15.63
CA VAL A 537 11.28 14.06 14.18
C VAL A 537 12.56 13.31 13.87
N THR A 538 12.48 12.24 13.08
CA THR A 538 13.65 11.51 12.59
C THR A 538 14.18 12.09 11.27
N GLY A 539 15.41 11.71 10.87
CA GLY A 539 15.99 12.14 9.60
C GLY A 539 15.10 11.79 8.40
N THR A 540 14.54 10.58 8.38
CA THR A 540 13.58 10.14 7.33
C THR A 540 12.33 11.02 7.29
N GLN A 541 11.77 11.36 8.44
CA GLN A 541 10.59 12.23 8.49
C GLN A 541 10.90 13.64 7.99
N LEU A 542 12.06 14.18 8.34
CA LEU A 542 12.52 15.47 7.83
C LEU A 542 12.65 15.45 6.30
N GLU A 543 13.27 14.42 5.74
CA GLU A 543 13.44 14.30 4.29
C GLU A 543 12.09 14.23 3.56
N LEU A 544 11.16 13.42 4.07
CA LEU A 544 9.80 13.33 3.51
C LEU A 544 9.06 14.68 3.54
N ILE A 545 9.22 15.43 4.62
CA ILE A 545 8.65 16.77 4.76
C ILE A 545 9.22 17.70 3.68
N LEU A 546 10.54 17.66 3.46
CA LEU A 546 11.21 18.48 2.47
C LEU A 546 10.78 18.14 1.04
N GLN A 547 10.73 16.87 0.68
CA GLN A 547 10.25 16.41 -0.62
C GLN A 547 8.83 16.89 -0.92
N ARG A 548 7.92 16.84 0.07
CA ARG A 548 6.56 17.35 -0.09
C ARG A 548 6.50 18.87 -0.20
N LEU A 549 7.38 19.58 0.51
CA LEU A 549 7.51 21.03 0.38
C LEU A 549 8.04 21.46 -1.01
N GLU A 550 8.90 20.66 -1.63
CA GLU A 550 9.39 20.88 -3.00
C GLU A 550 8.30 20.69 -4.06
N GLN A 551 7.34 19.79 -3.81
CA GLN A 551 6.22 19.51 -4.73
C GLN A 551 5.09 20.56 -4.67
N LEU A 552 5.11 21.46 -3.71
CA LEU A 552 4.12 22.54 -3.65
C LEU A 552 4.34 23.52 -4.80
N PRO A 553 3.25 23.93 -5.50
CA PRO A 553 3.38 24.94 -6.54
C PRO A 553 3.98 26.23 -5.95
N THR A 554 5.05 26.71 -6.58
CA THR A 554 5.58 28.05 -6.33
C THR A 554 4.69 29.05 -7.05
N ASN A 555 4.01 29.91 -6.31
CA ASN A 555 3.26 31.03 -6.88
C ASN A 555 4.17 32.09 -7.50
#